data_7cd4169d998296e40de94eff11e75891
#
_entry.id   7cd4169d998296e40de94eff11e75891
#
_cell.length_a   1.000
_cell.length_b   1.000
_cell.length_c   1.000
_cell.angle_alpha   90.00
_cell.angle_beta   90.00
_cell.angle_gamma   90.00
#
_symmetry.space_group_name_H-M   'P 1'
#
loop_
_entity.id
_entity.type
_entity.pdbx_description
1 polymer ?
#
loop_
_entity_poly.entity_id
_entity_poly.type
_entity_poly.pdbx_seq_one_letter_code
_entity_poly.pdbx_strand_id
1 'polypeptide(L)'
;GMGVHYDVINRYSDPIHARFGVEINLNLDGGRGEGRGIEARILDPSAADGLQVRRVALEAAATVEDVVEVGWLLDDHGRRVWISTPTAAKLYAVPMDTVRWARGGFERASQGHSLLLVWDLELWGDERKRFDLSLRVEARGSSLLT
;
A
#
# COMPACT_ATOMS: atom_id res chain seq x y z
N GLY A 1 4.39 16.40 -0.12
CA GLY A 1 3.64 15.22 0.33
C GLY A 1 2.24 15.59 0.81
N MET A 2 1.41 14.59 0.95
CA MET A 2 0.04 14.69 1.43
C MET A 2 -0.13 13.76 2.62
N GLY A 3 -0.81 14.23 3.68
CA GLY A 3 -1.15 13.42 4.84
C GLY A 3 -2.65 13.29 5.00
N VAL A 4 -3.12 12.11 5.45
CA VAL A 4 -4.52 11.83 5.77
C VAL A 4 -4.59 11.21 7.16
N HIS A 5 -5.56 11.64 7.94
CA HIS A 5 -5.82 11.13 9.28
C HIS A 5 -7.18 10.48 9.36
N TYR A 6 -7.25 9.35 10.03
CA TYR A 6 -8.48 8.64 10.32
C TYR A 6 -8.61 8.45 11.82
N ASP A 7 -9.72 8.89 12.41
CA ASP A 7 -10.06 8.63 13.79
C ASP A 7 -11.19 7.60 13.84
N VAL A 8 -10.91 6.44 14.43
CA VAL A 8 -11.89 5.37 14.66
C VAL A 8 -12.27 5.39 16.14
N ILE A 9 -13.57 5.54 16.42
CA ILE A 9 -14.09 5.73 17.77
C ILE A 9 -15.16 4.68 18.06
N ASN A 10 -15.01 3.94 19.16
CA ASN A 10 -16.08 3.11 19.68
C ASN A 10 -17.08 3.99 20.45
N ARG A 11 -18.30 4.10 19.97
CA ARG A 11 -19.40 4.88 20.60
C ARG A 11 -20.29 4.03 21.53
N TYR A 12 -19.98 2.74 21.63
CA TYR A 12 -20.70 1.84 22.52
C TYR A 12 -19.97 1.68 23.85
N SER A 13 -20.69 1.25 24.88
CA SER A 13 -20.10 0.95 26.19
C SER A 13 -19.26 -0.32 26.18
N ASP A 14 -19.62 -1.26 25.32
CA ASP A 14 -18.94 -2.55 25.22
C ASP A 14 -17.72 -2.49 24.30
N PRO A 15 -16.70 -3.33 24.56
CA PRO A 15 -15.55 -3.43 23.68
C PRO A 15 -15.97 -4.00 22.31
N ILE A 16 -15.37 -3.47 21.26
CA ILE A 16 -15.56 -3.98 19.89
C ILE A 16 -14.25 -4.52 19.33
N HIS A 17 -14.34 -5.62 18.59
CA HIS A 17 -13.28 -6.13 17.72
C HIS A 17 -13.68 -5.83 16.28
N ALA A 18 -12.83 -5.13 15.55
CA ALA A 18 -13.12 -4.71 14.19
C ALA A 18 -11.85 -4.70 13.34
N ARG A 19 -12.02 -4.57 12.04
CA ARG A 19 -10.94 -4.26 11.12
C ARG A 19 -11.19 -2.91 10.48
N PHE A 20 -10.17 -2.09 10.45
CA PHE A 20 -10.16 -0.84 9.72
C PHE A 20 -9.25 -1.00 8.50
N GLY A 21 -9.72 -0.61 7.33
CA GLY A 21 -8.95 -0.71 6.09
C GLY A 21 -9.01 0.57 5.28
N VAL A 22 -7.89 0.90 4.65
CA VAL A 22 -7.79 1.98 3.68
C VAL A 22 -7.37 1.40 2.34
N GLU A 23 -8.22 1.57 1.34
CA GLU A 23 -7.98 1.14 -0.02
C GLU A 23 -7.45 2.29 -0.87
N ILE A 24 -6.42 2.00 -1.65
CA ILE A 24 -5.78 2.95 -2.55
C ILE A 24 -5.65 2.29 -3.91
N ASN A 25 -6.35 2.84 -4.88
CA ASN A 25 -6.31 2.36 -6.25
C ASN A 25 -5.32 3.17 -7.06
N LEU A 26 -4.40 2.45 -7.70
CA LEU A 26 -3.33 3.01 -8.50
C LEU A 26 -3.53 2.61 -9.95
N ASN A 27 -3.83 3.59 -10.77
CA ASN A 27 -3.77 3.43 -12.21
C ASN A 27 -2.31 3.68 -12.64
N LEU A 28 -1.62 2.60 -12.96
CA LEU A 28 -0.27 2.65 -13.48
C LEU A 28 -0.35 2.55 -15.00
N ASP A 29 -0.47 3.69 -15.66
CA ASP A 29 -0.39 3.77 -17.12
C ASP A 29 0.96 3.23 -17.60
N GLY A 30 0.91 2.25 -18.43
CA GLY A 30 2.05 1.77 -19.19
C GLY A 30 2.68 0.47 -18.71
N GLY A 31 1.98 -0.60 -18.94
CA GLY A 31 2.56 -1.91 -19.20
C GLY A 31 3.41 -2.56 -18.09
N ARG A 32 3.44 -3.85 -18.17
CA ARG A 32 4.33 -4.72 -17.39
C ARG A 32 5.76 -4.59 -17.94
N GLY A 33 6.51 -3.55 -17.51
CA GLY A 33 7.91 -3.39 -17.88
C GLY A 33 8.83 -4.01 -16.83
N GLU A 34 10.01 -4.49 -17.25
CA GLU A 34 11.07 -4.91 -16.34
C GLU A 34 11.42 -3.77 -15.38
N GLY A 35 11.52 -4.07 -14.08
CA GLY A 35 11.83 -3.10 -13.02
C GLY A 35 10.63 -2.43 -12.38
N ARG A 36 9.42 -2.67 -12.85
CA ARG A 36 8.18 -2.19 -12.22
C ARG A 36 7.77 -3.17 -11.13
N GLY A 37 7.45 -2.66 -9.97
CA GLY A 37 7.08 -3.50 -8.83
C GLY A 37 6.56 -2.67 -7.68
N ILE A 38 5.85 -3.36 -6.80
CA ILE A 38 5.48 -2.84 -5.51
C ILE A 38 6.54 -3.32 -4.53
N GLU A 39 7.09 -2.40 -3.75
CA GLU A 39 8.00 -2.69 -2.64
C GLU A 39 7.29 -2.40 -1.33
N ALA A 40 7.30 -3.34 -0.39
CA ALA A 40 6.83 -3.15 0.96
C ALA A 40 8.03 -3.12 1.92
N ARG A 41 8.06 -2.14 2.83
CA ARG A 41 8.98 -2.12 3.97
C ARG A 41 8.22 -2.60 5.18
N ILE A 42 8.73 -3.65 5.79
CA ILE A 42 8.12 -4.32 6.94
C ILE A 42 9.00 -4.14 8.17
N LEU A 43 8.38 -4.15 9.35
CA LEU A 43 9.10 -4.17 10.61
C LEU A 43 9.85 -5.50 10.74
N ASP A 44 11.15 -5.41 10.98
CA ASP A 44 12.00 -6.57 11.26
C ASP A 44 12.97 -6.22 12.39
N PRO A 45 12.69 -6.66 13.63
CA PRO A 45 13.54 -6.38 14.77
C PRO A 45 14.95 -6.95 14.65
N SER A 46 15.18 -7.91 13.75
CA SER A 46 16.49 -8.52 13.51
C SER A 46 17.36 -7.73 12.53
N ALA A 47 16.76 -6.84 11.74
CA ALA A 47 17.47 -5.99 10.80
C ALA A 47 18.14 -4.81 11.50
N ALA A 48 19.30 -4.35 10.99
CA ALA A 48 20.09 -3.27 11.60
C ALA A 48 19.32 -1.93 11.69
N ASP A 49 18.48 -1.64 10.73
CA ASP A 49 17.59 -0.46 10.68
C ASP A 49 16.16 -0.75 11.13
N GLY A 50 15.89 -1.98 11.62
CA GLY A 50 14.56 -2.41 12.04
C GLY A 50 13.59 -2.67 10.89
N LEU A 51 14.05 -2.67 9.65
CA LEU A 51 13.20 -2.79 8.45
C LEU A 51 13.75 -3.84 7.48
N GLN A 52 12.85 -4.53 6.81
CA GLN A 52 13.14 -5.42 5.69
C GLN A 52 12.34 -4.96 4.47
N VAL A 53 12.96 -5.00 3.29
CA VAL A 53 12.28 -4.73 2.02
C VAL A 53 11.78 -6.05 1.42
N ARG A 54 10.51 -6.07 1.04
CA ARG A 54 9.89 -7.16 0.27
C ARG A 54 9.37 -6.65 -1.05
N ARG A 55 9.66 -7.36 -2.11
CA ARG A 55 9.03 -7.15 -3.43
C ARG A 55 7.74 -7.94 -3.51
N VAL A 56 6.71 -7.28 -4.02
CA VAL A 56 5.39 -7.86 -4.23
C VAL A 56 5.21 -8.10 -5.72
N ALA A 57 4.84 -9.33 -6.09
CA ALA A 57 4.56 -9.69 -7.47
C ALA A 57 3.34 -8.92 -8.00
N LEU A 58 3.43 -8.46 -9.26
CA LEU A 58 2.36 -7.67 -9.89
C LEU A 58 1.29 -8.54 -10.57
N GLU A 59 1.58 -9.80 -10.83
CA GLU A 59 0.71 -10.69 -11.62
C GLU A 59 -0.35 -11.42 -10.80
N ALA A 60 -0.19 -11.44 -9.49
CA ALA A 60 -1.08 -12.17 -8.58
C ALA A 60 -1.40 -11.35 -7.34
N ALA A 61 -2.52 -11.67 -6.70
CA ALA A 61 -2.83 -11.13 -5.38
C ALA A 61 -1.76 -11.57 -4.36
N ALA A 62 -1.31 -10.63 -3.56
CA ALA A 62 -0.30 -10.85 -2.54
C ALA A 62 -0.71 -10.25 -1.20
N THR A 63 -0.21 -10.85 -0.12
CA THR A 63 -0.42 -10.38 1.26
C THR A 63 0.93 -10.24 1.94
N VAL A 64 1.13 -9.12 2.64
CA VAL A 64 2.35 -8.84 3.40
C VAL A 64 1.96 -8.34 4.80
N GLU A 65 2.56 -8.92 5.84
CA GLU A 65 2.34 -8.52 7.24
C GLU A 65 3.33 -7.42 7.64
N ASP A 66 2.99 -6.69 8.71
CA ASP A 66 3.84 -5.72 9.40
C ASP A 66 4.37 -4.57 8.52
N VAL A 67 3.59 -4.17 7.54
CA VAL A 67 3.95 -3.13 6.57
C VAL A 67 3.84 -1.75 7.21
N VAL A 68 4.92 -0.98 7.12
CA VAL A 68 4.97 0.43 7.54
C VAL A 68 5.13 1.39 6.36
N GLU A 69 5.57 0.90 5.21
CA GLU A 69 5.68 1.69 4.00
C GLU A 69 5.51 0.80 2.77
N VAL A 70 4.76 1.29 1.79
CA VAL A 70 4.60 0.65 0.50
C VAL A 70 4.91 1.64 -0.61
N GLY A 71 5.73 1.22 -1.55
CA GLY A 71 6.17 2.03 -2.68
C GLY A 71 5.98 1.33 -4.00
N TRP A 72 5.78 2.11 -5.06
CA TRP A 72 5.75 1.59 -6.41
C TRP A 72 6.35 2.58 -7.40
N LEU A 73 6.91 2.02 -8.46
CA LEU A 73 7.51 2.79 -9.53
C LEU A 73 6.40 3.29 -10.47
N LEU A 74 6.35 4.62 -10.69
CA LEU A 74 5.32 5.23 -11.53
C LEU A 74 5.65 5.15 -13.02
N ASP A 75 6.92 5.31 -13.37
CA ASP A 75 7.35 5.44 -14.76
C ASP A 75 8.81 5.02 -14.99
N ASP A 76 9.19 5.04 -16.26
CA ASP A 76 10.55 4.72 -16.70
C ASP A 76 11.60 5.76 -16.28
N HIS A 77 11.16 6.95 -15.84
CA HIS A 77 12.05 7.98 -15.29
C HIS A 77 12.43 7.74 -13.82
N GLY A 78 11.92 6.67 -13.23
CA GLY A 78 12.26 6.24 -11.88
C GLY A 78 11.55 7.01 -10.78
N ARG A 79 10.43 7.70 -11.10
CA ARG A 79 9.57 8.29 -10.07
C ARG A 79 8.88 7.19 -9.28
N ARG A 80 8.93 7.34 -7.95
CA ARG A 80 8.28 6.41 -7.01
C ARG A 80 7.25 7.16 -6.19
N VAL A 81 6.15 6.50 -5.92
CA VAL A 81 5.19 6.92 -4.89
C VAL A 81 5.36 6.02 -3.69
N TRP A 82 5.37 6.64 -2.52
CA TRP A 82 5.44 5.96 -1.24
C TRP A 82 4.23 6.33 -0.39
N ILE A 83 3.65 5.32 0.24
CA ILE A 83 2.66 5.49 1.30
C ILE A 83 3.27 4.94 2.56
N SER A 84 3.29 5.75 3.61
CA SER A 84 3.86 5.39 4.91
C SER A 84 2.80 5.47 5.99
N THR A 85 2.86 4.58 6.94
CA THR A 85 2.03 4.58 8.16
C THR A 85 2.89 4.27 9.38
N PRO A 86 2.78 5.05 10.47
CA PRO A 86 3.53 4.77 11.71
C PRO A 86 3.04 3.51 12.43
N THR A 87 1.80 3.10 12.20
CA THR A 87 1.24 1.87 12.75
C THR A 87 1.29 0.77 11.70
N ALA A 88 2.04 -0.30 11.97
CA ALA A 88 2.18 -1.41 11.04
C ALA A 88 0.82 -2.00 10.64
N ALA A 89 0.66 -2.25 9.35
CA ALA A 89 -0.57 -2.75 8.73
C ALA A 89 -0.33 -4.08 8.02
N LYS A 90 -1.39 -4.81 7.78
CA LYS A 90 -1.41 -5.88 6.80
C LYS A 90 -1.74 -5.30 5.44
N LEU A 91 -0.90 -5.57 4.44
CA LEU A 91 -1.10 -5.15 3.05
C LEU A 91 -1.71 -6.29 2.25
N TYR A 92 -2.77 -5.98 1.54
CA TYR A 92 -3.28 -6.77 0.42
C TYR A 92 -3.02 -5.99 -0.86
N ALA A 93 -2.27 -6.57 -1.78
CA ALA A 93 -2.03 -6.01 -3.10
C ALA A 93 -2.73 -6.88 -4.14
N VAL A 94 -3.66 -6.30 -4.88
CA VAL A 94 -4.49 -7.02 -5.85
C VAL A 94 -4.36 -6.37 -7.21
N PRO A 95 -3.91 -7.13 -8.25
CA PRO A 95 -3.90 -6.60 -9.60
C PRO A 95 -5.33 -6.36 -10.09
N MET A 96 -5.55 -5.23 -10.73
CA MET A 96 -6.81 -4.88 -11.38
C MET A 96 -6.67 -5.08 -12.88
N ASP A 97 -7.40 -6.03 -13.43
CA ASP A 97 -7.42 -6.31 -14.85
C ASP A 97 -8.83 -6.09 -15.40
N THR A 98 -8.92 -5.55 -16.60
CA THR A 98 -10.14 -5.56 -17.39
C THR A 98 -10.07 -6.65 -18.45
N VAL A 99 -11.23 -7.21 -18.75
CA VAL A 99 -11.39 -8.14 -19.87
C VAL A 99 -12.20 -7.43 -20.94
N ARG A 100 -11.63 -7.32 -22.13
CA ARG A 100 -12.31 -6.77 -23.31
C ARG A 100 -12.41 -7.79 -24.43
N TRP A 101 -13.45 -7.68 -25.21
CA TRP A 101 -13.56 -8.42 -26.46
C TRP A 101 -12.70 -7.74 -27.53
N ALA A 102 -11.81 -8.51 -28.16
CA ALA A 102 -10.99 -8.05 -29.28
C ALA A 102 -11.09 -9.03 -30.46
N ARG A 103 -10.55 -8.64 -31.60
CA ARG A 103 -10.50 -9.53 -32.76
C ARG A 103 -9.62 -10.75 -32.41
N GLY A 104 -10.26 -11.89 -32.18
CA GLY A 104 -9.57 -13.15 -31.85
C GLY A 104 -9.86 -13.68 -30.45
N GLY A 105 -10.74 -13.02 -29.66
CA GLY A 105 -11.17 -13.48 -28.35
C GLY A 105 -11.10 -12.44 -27.25
N PHE A 106 -11.09 -12.91 -26.01
CA PHE A 106 -10.96 -12.04 -24.84
C PHE A 106 -9.49 -11.66 -24.60
N GLU A 107 -9.25 -10.38 -24.46
CA GLU A 107 -7.96 -9.83 -24.01
C GLU A 107 -8.08 -9.31 -22.59
N ARG A 108 -7.06 -9.61 -21.77
CA ARG A 108 -6.89 -8.99 -20.45
C ARG A 108 -5.98 -7.78 -20.58
N ALA A 109 -6.42 -6.66 -20.03
CA ALA A 109 -5.61 -5.44 -19.95
C ALA A 109 -5.45 -5.06 -18.48
N SER A 110 -4.22 -4.88 -18.04
CA SER A 110 -3.93 -4.38 -16.71
C SER A 110 -4.39 -2.93 -16.57
N GLN A 111 -5.12 -2.64 -15.50
CA GLN A 111 -5.63 -1.30 -15.17
C GLN A 111 -4.84 -0.69 -13.99
N GLY A 112 -4.02 -1.47 -13.33
CA GLY A 112 -3.28 -1.04 -12.15
C GLY A 112 -3.37 -2.03 -11.00
N HIS A 113 -3.27 -1.50 -9.77
CA HIS A 113 -3.33 -2.29 -8.53
C HIS A 113 -4.22 -1.60 -7.51
N SER A 114 -4.98 -2.40 -6.77
CA SER A 114 -5.59 -2.01 -5.51
C SER A 114 -4.68 -2.42 -4.36
N LEU A 115 -4.34 -1.47 -3.52
CA LEU A 115 -3.60 -1.67 -2.27
C LEU A 115 -4.55 -1.43 -1.11
N LEU A 116 -4.73 -2.43 -0.26
CA LEU A 116 -5.56 -2.34 0.94
C LEU A 116 -4.67 -2.52 2.16
N LEU A 117 -4.53 -1.46 2.96
CA LEU A 117 -3.88 -1.49 4.26
C LEU A 117 -4.93 -1.77 5.33
N VAL A 118 -4.73 -2.79 6.16
CA VAL A 118 -5.70 -3.25 7.15
C VAL A 118 -5.06 -3.32 8.52
N TRP A 119 -5.78 -2.83 9.54
CA TRP A 119 -5.45 -2.94 10.95
C TRP A 119 -6.54 -3.68 11.71
N ASP A 120 -6.16 -4.62 12.54
CA ASP A 120 -7.04 -5.22 13.51
C ASP A 120 -7.18 -4.28 14.72
N LEU A 121 -8.41 -4.04 15.15
CA LEU A 121 -8.76 -3.11 16.22
C LEU A 121 -9.45 -3.83 17.36
N GLU A 122 -9.03 -3.51 18.56
CA GLU A 122 -9.77 -3.71 19.78
C GLU A 122 -9.96 -2.34 20.44
N LEU A 123 -11.20 -1.89 20.54
CA LEU A 123 -11.56 -0.59 21.08
C LEU A 123 -12.52 -0.77 22.25
N TRP A 124 -12.13 -0.31 23.42
CA TRP A 124 -13.01 -0.22 24.60
C TRP A 124 -14.02 0.92 24.43
N GLY A 125 -14.98 0.99 25.32
CA GLY A 125 -16.01 2.04 25.28
C GLY A 125 -15.40 3.44 25.26
N ASP A 126 -15.87 4.29 24.35
CA ASP A 126 -15.40 5.65 24.09
C ASP A 126 -13.92 5.79 23.70
N GLU A 127 -13.21 4.67 23.48
CA GLU A 127 -11.84 4.69 23.00
C GLU A 127 -11.76 5.18 21.56
N ARG A 128 -10.72 5.99 21.31
CA ARG A 128 -10.36 6.48 19.99
C ARG A 128 -9.01 5.93 19.58
N LYS A 129 -8.91 5.47 18.32
CA LYS A 129 -7.64 5.10 17.70
C LYS A 129 -7.43 5.89 16.43
N ARG A 130 -6.24 6.48 16.29
CA ARG A 130 -5.87 7.30 15.16
C ARG A 130 -4.94 6.53 14.24
N PHE A 131 -5.19 6.64 12.93
CA PHE A 131 -4.34 6.13 11.86
C PHE A 131 -3.92 7.28 10.97
N ASP A 132 -2.62 7.37 10.76
CA ASP A 132 -2.02 8.39 9.90
C ASP A 132 -1.42 7.72 8.66
N LEU A 133 -1.71 8.29 7.51
CA LEU A 133 -1.10 7.91 6.24
C LEU A 133 -0.44 9.13 5.63
N SER A 134 0.79 8.97 5.14
CA SER A 134 1.47 9.98 4.37
C SER A 134 1.82 9.46 2.98
N LEU A 135 1.58 10.29 1.98
CA LEU A 135 1.93 10.02 0.59
C LEU A 135 3.01 10.99 0.14
N ARG A 136 4.09 10.45 -0.44
CA ARG A 136 5.17 11.23 -1.04
C ARG A 136 5.53 10.68 -2.41
N VAL A 137 6.02 11.57 -3.26
CA VAL A 137 6.57 11.23 -4.57
C VAL A 137 8.06 11.53 -4.54
N GLU A 138 8.86 10.56 -4.93
CA GLU A 138 10.31 10.69 -5.09
C GLU A 138 10.69 10.60 -6.57
N ALA A 139 11.51 11.51 -7.03
CA ALA A 139 12.18 11.43 -8.32
C ALA A 139 13.54 10.74 -8.15
N ARG A 140 13.95 9.92 -9.12
CA ARG A 140 15.30 9.34 -9.15
C ARG A 140 16.32 10.47 -9.34
N GLY A 141 17.19 10.67 -8.35
CA GLY A 141 18.25 11.69 -8.41
C GLY A 141 18.10 12.87 -7.46
N SER A 142 17.06 12.93 -6.65
CA SER A 142 17.04 13.83 -5.48
C SER A 142 17.86 13.24 -4.34
N SER A 143 19.12 12.94 -4.59
CA SER A 143 20.12 12.94 -3.53
C SER A 143 20.26 14.40 -3.12
N LEU A 144 19.61 14.78 -2.03
CA LEU A 144 19.92 16.02 -1.35
C LEU A 144 21.38 15.94 -0.91
N LEU A 145 22.25 16.48 -1.76
CA LEU A 145 23.54 16.96 -1.32
C LEU A 145 23.29 18.13 -0.36
N THR A 146 23.41 17.85 0.87
CA THR A 146 23.78 18.83 1.90
C THR A 146 25.06 18.40 2.53
#